data_22caa8d54abbbb84446ba2d6840c73e9
#
_entry.id   22caa8d54abbbb84446ba2d6840c73e9
#
_cell.length_a   1.000
_cell.length_b   1.000
_cell.length_c   1.000
_cell.angle_alpha   90.00
_cell.angle_beta   90.00
_cell.angle_gamma   90.00
#
_symmetry.space_group_name_H-M   'P 1'
#
loop_
_entity.id
_entity.type
_entity.pdbx_description
1 polymer ?
#
loop_
_entity_poly.entity_id
_entity_poly.type
_entity_poly.pdbx_seq_one_letter_code
_entity_poly.pdbx_strand_id
1 'polypeptide(L)'
;FRKVFSRDPLSLTDWSTAAALDPHTYNSKYRGTESDVSVVKIKPVPGQGEIRVSQYIPQRDVTNFPPWTRDTGNDRGSNTYFDPEDTKVTTYIDYENGIVVMRQNPSVMLNPDGSPGEVRVAAPIGSVKQLEDGSVRIKYDAGNPFAPGIATDPSGPMVDHTVTVNGDLVFTPGSGGVTVNGTRTDYP
;
A
#
# COMPACT_ATOMS: atom_id res chain seq x y z
N PHE A 1 0.65 -1.25 -17.29
CA PHE A 1 -0.03 -2.49 -17.66
C PHE A 1 0.61 -3.13 -18.88
N ARG A 2 0.74 -2.43 -20.00
CA ARG A 2 1.39 -2.96 -21.24
C ARG A 2 2.79 -3.52 -21.03
N LYS A 3 3.61 -2.87 -20.20
CA LYS A 3 4.98 -3.33 -19.88
C LYS A 3 4.98 -4.68 -19.13
N VAL A 4 3.93 -4.98 -18.39
CA VAL A 4 3.82 -6.21 -17.59
C VAL A 4 3.16 -7.34 -18.39
N PHE A 5 2.11 -7.04 -19.15
CA PHE A 5 1.27 -8.05 -19.79
C PHE A 5 1.37 -8.09 -21.32
N SER A 6 2.09 -7.15 -21.95
CA SER A 6 2.23 -7.02 -23.40
C SER A 6 0.89 -6.94 -24.14
N ARG A 7 -0.13 -6.44 -23.48
CA ARG A 7 -1.48 -6.20 -24.02
C ARG A 7 -2.13 -5.00 -23.34
N ASP A 8 -3.21 -4.52 -23.89
CA ASP A 8 -4.02 -3.46 -23.28
C ASP A 8 -4.98 -4.01 -22.21
N PRO A 9 -5.40 -3.17 -21.25
CA PRO A 9 -6.47 -3.50 -20.34
C PRO A 9 -7.78 -3.70 -21.10
N LEU A 10 -8.56 -4.73 -20.74
CA LEU A 10 -9.83 -5.08 -21.39
C LEU A 10 -10.99 -5.19 -20.38
N SER A 11 -10.71 -5.61 -19.15
CA SER A 11 -11.73 -5.80 -18.12
C SER A 11 -11.64 -4.71 -17.04
N LEU A 12 -12.65 -4.64 -16.17
CA LEU A 12 -12.61 -3.75 -15.00
C LEU A 12 -11.44 -4.11 -14.08
N THR A 13 -11.16 -5.39 -13.87
CA THR A 13 -9.99 -5.85 -13.13
C THR A 13 -8.70 -5.38 -13.77
N ASP A 14 -8.58 -5.50 -15.09
CA ASP A 14 -7.40 -5.00 -15.83
C ASP A 14 -7.19 -3.50 -15.63
N TRP A 15 -8.24 -2.71 -15.68
CA TRP A 15 -8.15 -1.26 -15.49
C TRP A 15 -7.80 -0.89 -14.04
N SER A 16 -8.35 -1.61 -13.06
CA SER A 16 -7.99 -1.43 -11.66
C SER A 16 -6.50 -1.75 -11.42
N THR A 17 -6.04 -2.86 -11.95
CA THR A 17 -4.62 -3.25 -11.89
C THR A 17 -3.73 -2.25 -12.63
N ALA A 18 -4.16 -1.75 -13.79
CA ALA A 18 -3.44 -0.73 -14.53
C ALA A 18 -3.26 0.56 -13.71
N ALA A 19 -4.29 0.98 -13.00
CA ALA A 19 -4.22 2.14 -12.12
C ALA A 19 -3.25 1.92 -10.95
N ALA A 20 -3.25 0.73 -10.35
CA ALA A 20 -2.30 0.39 -9.28
C ALA A 20 -0.84 0.36 -9.76
N LEU A 21 -0.61 -0.08 -10.99
CA LEU A 21 0.71 -0.15 -11.61
C LEU A 21 1.25 1.22 -12.06
N ASP A 22 0.40 2.22 -12.18
CA ASP A 22 0.82 3.56 -12.59
C ASP A 22 1.48 4.30 -11.42
N PRO A 23 2.78 4.57 -11.46
CA PRO A 23 3.46 5.27 -10.38
C PRO A 23 3.12 6.77 -10.31
N HIS A 24 2.54 7.33 -11.36
CA HIS A 24 2.22 8.75 -11.39
C HIS A 24 1.22 9.12 -10.30
N THR A 25 1.41 10.30 -9.73
CA THR A 25 0.51 10.89 -8.76
C THR A 25 -0.19 12.09 -9.39
N TYR A 26 -1.50 12.17 -9.20
CA TYR A 26 -2.34 13.19 -9.82
C TYR A 26 -2.80 14.24 -8.82
N ASN A 27 -2.73 13.94 -7.53
CA ASN A 27 -3.03 14.92 -6.50
C ASN A 27 -1.89 15.97 -6.43
N SER A 28 -2.24 17.22 -6.57
CA SER A 28 -1.30 18.35 -6.61
C SER A 28 -0.40 18.45 -5.37
N LYS A 29 -0.84 17.93 -4.23
CA LYS A 29 -0.04 17.92 -2.99
C LYS A 29 1.25 17.12 -3.11
N TYR A 30 1.30 16.13 -4.00
CA TYR A 30 2.49 15.30 -4.22
C TYR A 30 3.50 15.93 -5.20
N ARG A 31 3.14 17.02 -5.85
CA ARG A 31 4.03 17.78 -6.77
C ARG A 31 4.71 16.91 -7.83
N GLY A 32 4.01 15.91 -8.33
CA GLY A 32 4.53 14.98 -9.35
C GLY A 32 5.52 13.94 -8.83
N THR A 33 5.69 13.82 -7.52
CA THR A 33 6.50 12.73 -6.94
C THR A 33 5.81 11.41 -7.18
N GLU A 34 6.54 10.46 -7.78
CA GLU A 34 6.00 9.14 -8.09
C GLU A 34 5.85 8.27 -6.84
N SER A 35 4.86 7.39 -6.88
CA SER A 35 4.69 6.33 -5.90
C SER A 35 5.73 5.22 -6.11
N ASP A 36 6.07 4.54 -5.04
CA ASP A 36 6.83 3.29 -5.12
C ASP A 36 5.88 2.15 -5.48
N VAL A 37 6.20 1.43 -6.55
CA VAL A 37 5.38 0.31 -7.04
C VAL A 37 6.26 -0.90 -7.26
N SER A 38 5.93 -2.00 -6.59
CA SER A 38 6.57 -3.29 -6.80
C SER A 38 5.58 -4.34 -7.27
N VAL A 39 6.04 -5.27 -8.09
CA VAL A 39 5.21 -6.29 -8.73
C VAL A 39 5.82 -7.67 -8.50
N VAL A 40 5.01 -8.60 -8.04
CA VAL A 40 5.37 -10.01 -7.92
C VAL A 40 4.42 -10.85 -8.77
N LYS A 41 4.97 -11.72 -9.62
CA LYS A 41 4.16 -12.68 -10.38
C LYS A 41 3.71 -13.82 -9.50
N ILE A 42 2.45 -14.20 -9.66
CA ILE A 42 1.85 -15.39 -9.07
C ILE A 42 1.18 -16.22 -10.16
N LYS A 43 0.81 -17.43 -9.84
CA LYS A 43 0.00 -18.24 -10.74
C LYS A 43 -1.45 -17.74 -10.75
N PRO A 44 -2.03 -17.44 -11.91
CA PRO A 44 -3.42 -17.02 -11.99
C PRO A 44 -4.38 -18.05 -11.39
N VAL A 45 -5.45 -17.55 -10.79
CA VAL A 45 -6.58 -18.35 -10.31
C VAL A 45 -7.86 -17.72 -10.90
N PRO A 46 -8.26 -18.15 -12.11
CA PRO A 46 -9.39 -17.54 -12.81
C PRO A 46 -10.69 -17.61 -12.02
N GLY A 47 -11.51 -16.57 -12.14
CA GLY A 47 -12.79 -16.46 -11.45
C GLY A 47 -12.72 -15.88 -10.05
N GLN A 48 -11.53 -15.56 -9.54
CA GLN A 48 -11.35 -14.96 -8.20
C GLN A 48 -11.30 -13.44 -8.21
N GLY A 49 -11.12 -12.82 -9.37
CA GLY A 49 -11.09 -11.38 -9.51
C GLY A 49 -9.86 -10.73 -8.88
N GLU A 50 -10.07 -9.60 -8.23
CA GLU A 50 -9.03 -8.81 -7.59
C GLU A 50 -9.37 -8.52 -6.13
N ILE A 51 -8.39 -8.66 -5.27
CA ILE A 51 -8.46 -8.25 -3.86
C ILE A 51 -7.62 -7.00 -3.68
N ARG A 52 -8.20 -6.01 -3.03
CA ARG A 52 -7.55 -4.76 -2.70
C ARG A 52 -7.46 -4.60 -1.20
N VAL A 53 -6.27 -4.35 -0.71
CA VAL A 53 -6.00 -4.14 0.71
C VAL A 53 -5.37 -2.77 0.89
N SER A 54 -6.04 -1.90 1.63
CA SER A 54 -5.49 -0.60 1.99
C SER A 54 -4.90 -0.64 3.39
N GLN A 55 -3.69 -0.12 3.53
CA GLN A 55 -3.07 0.15 4.81
C GLN A 55 -2.82 1.64 4.93
N TYR A 56 -2.80 2.09 6.15
CA TYR A 56 -2.79 3.48 6.46
C TYR A 56 -1.54 3.87 7.25
N ILE A 57 -0.74 4.76 6.67
CA ILE A 57 0.37 5.39 7.37
C ILE A 57 0.04 6.86 7.52
N PRO A 58 -0.18 7.38 8.75
CA PRO A 58 -0.37 8.81 8.92
C PRO A 58 0.89 9.55 8.52
N GLN A 59 0.72 10.65 7.83
CA GLN A 59 1.79 11.63 7.69
C GLN A 59 1.95 12.32 9.02
N ARG A 60 3.14 12.25 9.53
CA ARG A 60 3.48 12.85 10.82
C ARG A 60 4.84 13.46 10.72
N ASP A 61 4.93 14.71 11.07
CA ASP A 61 6.19 15.29 11.43
C ASP A 61 6.56 14.84 12.84
N VAL A 62 7.46 13.86 12.91
CA VAL A 62 7.92 13.32 14.19
C VAL A 62 8.96 14.20 14.88
N THR A 63 9.42 15.23 14.20
CA THR A 63 10.43 16.15 14.71
C THR A 63 9.84 17.40 15.35
N ASN A 64 8.58 17.71 15.07
CA ASN A 64 7.91 18.89 15.61
C ASN A 64 7.12 18.55 16.88
N PHE A 65 7.30 19.37 17.88
CA PHE A 65 6.47 19.35 19.08
C PHE A 65 5.05 19.87 18.79
N PRO A 66 4.08 19.55 19.65
CA PRO A 66 2.71 20.01 19.45
C PRO A 66 2.61 21.52 19.14
N PRO A 67 1.63 21.90 18.30
CA PRO A 67 0.59 21.06 17.74
C PRO A 67 1.08 20.23 16.55
N TRP A 68 0.96 18.94 16.65
CA TRP A 68 1.29 18.03 15.57
C TRP A 68 0.32 18.20 14.41
N THR A 69 0.81 18.57 13.27
CA THR A 69 0.02 18.43 12.06
C THR A 69 0.19 17.04 11.51
N ARG A 70 -0.90 16.29 11.49
CA ARG A 70 -0.95 15.01 10.80
C ARG A 70 -1.66 15.24 9.47
N ASP A 71 -1.02 14.88 8.38
CA ASP A 71 -1.82 14.49 7.23
C ASP A 71 -2.39 13.12 7.57
N THR A 72 -3.64 13.11 7.84
CA THR A 72 -4.34 11.88 8.17
C THR A 72 -4.67 11.05 6.95
N GLY A 73 -4.08 11.41 5.81
CA GLY A 73 -4.36 10.79 4.53
C GLY A 73 -5.77 11.08 4.05
N ASN A 74 -6.04 10.61 2.89
CA ASN A 74 -7.37 10.65 2.35
C ASN A 74 -8.14 9.48 2.94
N ASP A 75 -9.36 9.71 3.35
CA ASP A 75 -10.32 8.67 3.63
C ASP A 75 -9.88 7.56 4.59
N ARG A 76 -9.98 7.80 5.86
CA ARG A 76 -9.76 6.78 6.88
C ARG A 76 -10.93 5.84 7.12
N GLY A 77 -12.05 6.13 6.52
CA GLY A 77 -13.21 5.27 6.55
C GLY A 77 -12.99 4.02 5.70
N SER A 78 -13.75 2.98 6.00
CA SER A 78 -13.85 1.83 5.11
C SER A 78 -14.41 2.29 3.78
N ASN A 79 -13.60 2.24 2.73
CA ASN A 79 -14.02 2.54 1.38
C ASN A 79 -13.71 1.34 0.48
N THR A 80 -14.74 0.70 -0.03
CA THR A 80 -14.61 -0.46 -0.91
C THR A 80 -14.09 -0.08 -2.31
N TYR A 81 -14.27 1.18 -2.70
CA TYR A 81 -13.95 1.69 -4.04
C TYR A 81 -12.96 2.85 -3.95
N PHE A 82 -11.78 2.58 -3.39
CA PHE A 82 -10.74 3.60 -3.31
C PHE A 82 -9.84 3.58 -4.55
N ASP A 83 -9.40 4.76 -4.96
CA ASP A 83 -8.35 4.88 -5.95
C ASP A 83 -6.97 4.57 -5.34
N PRO A 84 -5.98 4.13 -6.15
CA PRO A 84 -4.64 3.82 -5.62
C PRO A 84 -3.96 4.96 -4.87
N GLU A 85 -4.30 6.20 -5.14
CA GLU A 85 -3.76 7.36 -4.44
C GLU A 85 -4.44 7.68 -3.09
N ASP A 86 -5.59 7.08 -2.79
CA ASP A 86 -6.40 7.44 -1.62
C ASP A 86 -5.81 6.91 -0.30
N THR A 87 -4.94 5.92 -0.37
CA THR A 87 -4.28 5.35 0.80
C THR A 87 -2.76 5.40 0.68
N LYS A 88 -2.07 5.38 1.81
CA LYS A 88 -0.60 5.46 1.79
C LYS A 88 0.05 4.19 1.30
N VAL A 89 -0.48 3.05 1.71
CA VAL A 89 -0.01 1.73 1.26
C VAL A 89 -1.19 0.92 0.79
N THR A 90 -1.06 0.33 -0.39
CA THR A 90 -2.08 -0.50 -1.00
C THR A 90 -1.45 -1.75 -1.58
N THR A 91 -2.12 -2.88 -1.40
CA THR A 91 -1.76 -4.13 -2.06
C THR A 91 -2.93 -4.60 -2.91
N TYR A 92 -2.65 -4.90 -4.16
CA TYR A 92 -3.61 -5.45 -5.11
C TYR A 92 -3.19 -6.87 -5.45
N ILE A 93 -4.06 -7.83 -5.22
CA ILE A 93 -3.87 -9.22 -5.65
C ILE A 93 -4.80 -9.45 -6.83
N ASP A 94 -4.24 -9.44 -8.02
CA ASP A 94 -4.97 -9.70 -9.25
C ASP A 94 -4.83 -11.19 -9.59
N TYR A 95 -5.81 -11.96 -9.17
CA TYR A 95 -5.85 -13.40 -9.44
C TYR A 95 -6.12 -13.72 -10.90
N GLU A 96 -6.82 -12.86 -11.62
CA GLU A 96 -7.11 -13.08 -13.03
C GLU A 96 -5.85 -13.02 -13.88
N ASN A 97 -5.02 -12.03 -13.64
CA ASN A 97 -3.78 -11.81 -14.39
C ASN A 97 -2.55 -12.42 -13.74
N GLY A 98 -2.63 -12.85 -12.49
CA GLY A 98 -1.55 -13.50 -11.77
C GLY A 98 -0.43 -12.57 -11.36
N ILE A 99 -0.78 -11.44 -10.75
CA ILE A 99 0.19 -10.54 -10.12
C ILE A 99 -0.28 -10.03 -8.77
N VAL A 100 0.70 -9.66 -7.95
CA VAL A 100 0.50 -8.86 -6.74
C VAL A 100 1.23 -7.54 -6.93
N VAL A 101 0.52 -6.45 -6.75
CA VAL A 101 1.06 -5.08 -6.80
C VAL A 101 1.07 -4.53 -5.39
N MET A 102 2.25 -4.10 -4.93
CA MET A 102 2.41 -3.36 -3.68
C MET A 102 2.78 -1.93 -4.03
N ARG A 103 2.01 -0.99 -3.51
CA ARG A 103 2.17 0.44 -3.81
C ARG A 103 2.24 1.23 -2.52
N GLN A 104 3.22 2.10 -2.42
CA GLN A 104 3.26 3.14 -1.38
C GLN A 104 3.24 4.51 -2.03
N ASN A 105 2.24 5.30 -1.69
CA ASN A 105 2.12 6.67 -2.14
C ASN A 105 3.08 7.59 -1.38
N PRO A 106 3.50 8.72 -1.98
CA PRO A 106 4.27 9.72 -1.27
C PRO A 106 3.55 10.22 -0.03
N SER A 107 4.31 10.61 0.96
CA SER A 107 3.84 11.33 2.14
C SER A 107 4.16 12.81 2.02
N VAL A 108 3.28 13.65 2.49
CA VAL A 108 3.41 15.12 2.48
C VAL A 108 3.46 15.62 3.90
N MET A 109 4.49 16.39 4.23
CA MET A 109 4.55 17.11 5.49
C MET A 109 3.59 18.30 5.42
N LEU A 110 2.77 18.49 6.44
CA LEU A 110 1.94 19.68 6.54
C LEU A 110 2.72 20.81 7.23
N ASN A 111 2.66 21.99 6.64
CA ASN A 111 3.13 23.20 7.28
C ASN A 111 2.19 23.60 8.42
N PRO A 112 2.65 24.47 9.36
CA PRO A 112 1.81 24.93 10.48
C PRO A 112 0.50 25.58 10.06
N ASP A 113 0.41 26.17 8.86
CA ASP A 113 -0.80 26.75 8.29
C ASP A 113 -1.73 25.72 7.59
N GLY A 114 -1.35 24.43 7.62
CA GLY A 114 -2.09 23.36 6.96
C GLY A 114 -1.78 23.18 5.48
N SER A 115 -0.94 24.02 4.89
CA SER A 115 -0.53 23.88 3.49
C SER A 115 0.44 22.71 3.28
N PRO A 116 0.44 22.08 2.08
CA PRO A 116 1.38 21.01 1.77
C PRO A 116 2.83 21.50 1.77
N GLY A 117 3.69 20.78 2.48
CA GLY A 117 5.13 21.03 2.57
C GLY A 117 5.95 20.04 1.76
N GLU A 118 7.03 19.55 2.36
CA GLU A 118 7.93 18.56 1.74
C GLU A 118 7.21 17.26 1.39
N VAL A 119 7.61 16.64 0.28
CA VAL A 119 7.08 15.36 -0.18
C VAL A 119 8.20 14.32 -0.16
N ARG A 120 7.94 13.16 0.42
CA ARG A 120 8.85 12.00 0.41
C ARG A 120 8.10 10.73 0.09
N VAL A 121 8.80 9.77 -0.47
CA VAL A 121 8.29 8.42 -0.71
C VAL A 121 9.23 7.40 -0.06
N ALA A 122 8.64 6.34 0.49
CA ALA A 122 9.37 5.18 0.98
C ALA A 122 8.90 3.93 0.25
N ALA A 123 9.74 2.91 0.22
CA ALA A 123 9.40 1.61 -0.32
C ALA A 123 8.96 0.66 0.79
N PRO A 124 7.82 -0.02 0.68
CA PRO A 124 7.45 -1.07 1.62
C PRO A 124 8.47 -2.23 1.54
N ILE A 125 8.83 -2.75 2.70
CA ILE A 125 9.55 -4.03 2.76
C ILE A 125 8.49 -5.12 2.76
N GLY A 126 8.51 -5.99 1.76
CA GLY A 126 7.49 -7.00 1.63
C GLY A 126 7.97 -8.27 0.96
N SER A 127 7.26 -9.35 1.21
CA SER A 127 7.42 -10.62 0.52
C SER A 127 6.06 -11.21 0.16
N VAL A 128 6.01 -11.82 -1.01
CA VAL A 128 4.82 -12.50 -1.53
C VAL A 128 5.19 -13.93 -1.84
N LYS A 129 4.39 -14.87 -1.32
CA LYS A 129 4.54 -16.30 -1.58
C LYS A 129 3.18 -16.90 -1.91
N GLN A 130 3.10 -17.59 -3.02
CA GLN A 130 1.92 -18.39 -3.37
C GLN A 130 2.13 -19.84 -2.97
N LEU A 131 1.10 -20.43 -2.36
CA LEU A 131 1.03 -21.84 -2.00
C LEU A 131 0.40 -22.67 -3.13
N GLU A 132 0.51 -23.99 -3.05
CA GLU A 132 -0.01 -24.90 -4.09
C GLU A 132 -1.51 -24.82 -4.28
N ASP A 133 -2.26 -24.51 -3.24
CA ASP A 133 -3.72 -24.33 -3.28
C ASP A 133 -4.16 -22.98 -3.88
N GLY A 134 -3.20 -22.16 -4.34
CA GLY A 134 -3.46 -20.83 -4.86
C GLY A 134 -3.47 -19.72 -3.79
N SER A 135 -3.40 -20.07 -2.51
CA SER A 135 -3.30 -19.08 -1.43
C SER A 135 -2.08 -18.20 -1.60
N VAL A 136 -2.24 -16.91 -1.31
CA VAL A 136 -1.16 -15.92 -1.38
C VAL A 136 -0.89 -15.39 0.01
N ARG A 137 0.32 -15.59 0.50
CA ARG A 137 0.80 -15.00 1.74
C ARG A 137 1.58 -13.73 1.44
N ILE A 138 1.19 -12.67 2.10
CA ILE A 138 1.84 -11.36 2.00
C ILE A 138 2.31 -10.95 3.37
N LYS A 139 3.62 -10.73 3.49
CA LYS A 139 4.22 -10.03 4.62
C LYS A 139 4.66 -8.66 4.15
N TYR A 140 4.32 -7.64 4.91
CA TYR A 140 4.74 -6.29 4.60
C TYR A 140 5.09 -5.51 5.86
N ASP A 141 6.02 -4.59 5.69
CA ASP A 141 6.37 -3.55 6.66
C ASP A 141 6.60 -2.26 5.90
N ALA A 142 5.83 -1.24 6.20
CA ALA A 142 5.87 0.03 5.51
C ALA A 142 5.95 1.17 6.52
N GLY A 143 6.97 2.00 6.38
CA GLY A 143 7.24 3.12 7.27
C GLY A 143 6.79 4.47 6.71
N ASN A 144 6.58 5.41 7.62
CA ASN A 144 6.43 6.81 7.26
C ASN A 144 7.82 7.36 6.85
N PRO A 145 8.00 7.88 5.63
CA PRO A 145 9.29 8.37 5.16
C PRO A 145 9.84 9.59 5.92
N PHE A 146 9.01 10.24 6.73
CA PHE A 146 9.43 11.34 7.62
C PHE A 146 9.81 10.88 9.02
N ALA A 147 9.61 9.60 9.35
CA ALA A 147 9.99 9.08 10.65
C ALA A 147 11.52 8.96 10.76
N PRO A 148 12.11 9.24 11.94
CA PRO A 148 13.51 8.91 12.21
C PRO A 148 13.75 7.42 12.01
N GLY A 149 14.94 7.03 11.51
CA GLY A 149 15.31 5.64 11.30
C GLY A 149 15.13 4.75 12.53
N ILE A 150 15.41 5.30 13.72
CA ILE A 150 15.21 4.59 15.01
C ILE A 150 13.73 4.26 15.30
N ALA A 151 12.81 5.00 14.72
CA ALA A 151 11.37 4.80 14.89
C ALA A 151 10.75 3.90 13.80
N THR A 152 11.53 3.53 12.79
CA THR A 152 11.09 2.64 11.70
C THR A 152 11.83 1.31 11.70
N ASP A 153 12.91 1.18 12.46
CA ASP A 153 13.67 -0.06 12.57
C ASP A 153 12.95 -1.05 13.49
N PRO A 154 12.47 -2.19 12.97
CA PRO A 154 11.78 -3.19 13.76
C PRO A 154 12.67 -3.91 14.79
N SER A 155 13.99 -3.77 14.69
CA SER A 155 14.96 -4.28 15.67
C SER A 155 15.56 -3.19 16.55
N GLY A 156 15.16 -1.96 16.35
CA GLY A 156 15.70 -0.79 17.04
C GLY A 156 15.12 -0.57 18.43
N PRO A 157 15.58 0.49 19.11
CA PRO A 157 15.17 0.78 20.49
C PRO A 157 13.68 1.13 20.64
N MET A 158 12.97 1.39 19.54
CA MET A 158 11.54 1.71 19.52
C MET A 158 10.71 0.55 18.95
N VAL A 159 11.18 -0.68 19.09
CA VAL A 159 10.51 -1.87 18.53
C VAL A 159 9.02 -1.98 18.89
N ASP A 160 8.62 -1.55 20.08
CA ASP A 160 7.23 -1.58 20.54
C ASP A 160 6.42 -0.35 20.08
N HIS A 161 7.07 0.63 19.47
CA HIS A 161 6.47 1.92 19.10
C HIS A 161 6.91 2.39 17.70
N THR A 162 7.20 1.45 16.81
CA THR A 162 7.59 1.77 15.43
C THR A 162 6.45 2.49 14.72
N VAL A 163 6.80 3.52 13.94
CA VAL A 163 5.85 4.25 13.09
C VAL A 163 5.71 3.58 11.72
N THR A 164 5.40 2.30 11.75
CA THR A 164 5.21 1.46 10.59
C THR A 164 3.84 0.79 10.63
N VAL A 165 3.31 0.44 9.46
CA VAL A 165 2.22 -0.53 9.36
C VAL A 165 2.80 -1.84 8.85
N ASN A 166 2.43 -2.93 9.48
CA ASN A 166 2.91 -4.24 9.09
C ASN A 166 1.79 -5.28 9.13
N GLY A 167 2.00 -6.36 8.43
CA GLY A 167 1.05 -7.46 8.39
C GLY A 167 1.66 -8.74 7.85
N ASP A 168 0.99 -9.82 8.22
CA ASP A 168 1.23 -11.17 7.70
C ASP A 168 -0.15 -11.77 7.39
N LEU A 169 -0.54 -11.70 6.14
CA LEU A 169 -1.89 -12.03 5.68
C LEU A 169 -1.83 -13.18 4.68
N VAL A 170 -2.80 -14.08 4.79
CA VAL A 170 -3.00 -15.17 3.84
C VAL A 170 -4.37 -15.01 3.19
N PHE A 171 -4.36 -14.91 1.87
CA PHE A 171 -5.55 -14.81 1.03
C PHE A 171 -5.78 -16.14 0.35
N THR A 172 -6.90 -16.79 0.65
CA THR A 172 -7.22 -18.13 0.14
C THR A 172 -8.38 -18.07 -0.84
N PRO A 173 -8.15 -18.41 -2.13
CA PRO A 173 -9.22 -18.51 -3.11
C PRO A 173 -10.20 -19.64 -2.76
N GLY A 174 -11.46 -19.44 -3.06
CA GLY A 174 -12.50 -20.42 -2.84
C GLY A 174 -13.74 -20.21 -3.71
N SER A 175 -14.66 -21.16 -3.70
CA SER A 175 -15.89 -21.09 -4.48
C SER A 175 -16.82 -19.94 -4.06
N GLY A 176 -16.72 -19.49 -2.82
CA GLY A 176 -17.49 -18.36 -2.28
C GLY A 176 -16.72 -17.04 -2.29
N GLY A 177 -15.58 -16.97 -2.96
CA GLY A 177 -14.67 -15.83 -2.98
C GLY A 177 -13.40 -16.06 -2.16
N VAL A 178 -12.62 -15.01 -1.99
CA VAL A 178 -11.34 -15.06 -1.27
C VAL A 178 -11.57 -14.83 0.21
N THR A 179 -11.01 -15.70 1.06
CA THR A 179 -10.99 -15.54 2.51
C THR A 179 -9.63 -15.00 2.96
N VAL A 180 -9.62 -14.26 4.06
CA VAL A 180 -8.44 -13.61 4.61
C VAL A 180 -8.19 -14.10 6.03
N ASN A 181 -6.97 -14.53 6.31
CA ASN A 181 -6.49 -14.87 7.65
C ASN A 181 -5.15 -14.19 7.92
N GLY A 182 -4.81 -14.02 9.18
CA GLY A 182 -3.53 -13.49 9.60
C GLY A 182 -3.65 -12.34 10.57
N THR A 183 -2.56 -11.60 10.70
CA THR A 183 -2.42 -10.48 11.62
C THR A 183 -1.96 -9.24 10.88
N ARG A 184 -2.45 -8.10 11.30
CA ARG A 184 -1.97 -6.80 10.86
C ARG A 184 -1.95 -5.83 12.03
N THR A 185 -1.07 -4.87 11.96
CA THR A 185 -1.12 -3.71 12.84
C THR A 185 -1.86 -2.60 12.12
N ASP A 186 -2.87 -2.07 12.78
CA ASP A 186 -3.44 -0.79 12.41
C ASP A 186 -2.62 0.27 13.15
N TYR A 187 -2.04 1.17 12.40
CA TYR A 187 -1.24 2.23 12.98
C TYR A 187 -2.12 3.18 13.79
N PRO A 188 -1.76 3.50 15.06
CA PRO A 188 -2.51 4.43 15.91
C PRO A 188 -2.46 5.87 15.43
#